data_552bf980949a99496309ad8968971363
#
_entry.id   552bf980949a99496309ad8968971363
#
_cell.length_a   1.000
_cell.length_b   1.000
_cell.length_c   1.000
_cell.angle_alpha   90.00
_cell.angle_beta   90.00
_cell.angle_gamma   90.00
#
_symmetry.space_group_name_H-M   'P 1'
#
loop_
_entity.id
_entity.type
_entity.pdbx_description
1 polymer ?
#
loop_
_entity_poly.entity_id
_entity_poly.type
_entity_poly.pdbx_seq_one_letter_code
_entity_poly.pdbx_strand_id
1 'polypeptide(L)' 'MVTAILKAGTPVEFTLTGIAGTVKAIKNDHVLIENEKGETVTPSLADVLVMLKSGTLKA' A
#
# COMPACT_ATOMS: atom_id res chain seq x y z
N MET A 1 -15.86 -2.48 13.66
CA MET A 1 -15.37 -2.62 12.29
C MET A 1 -14.07 -1.88 12.10
N VAL A 2 -13.15 -2.53 11.49
CA VAL A 2 -11.85 -1.92 11.27
C VAL A 2 -11.77 -1.42 9.84
N THR A 3 -11.48 -0.17 9.71
CA THR A 3 -11.18 0.40 8.42
C THR A 3 -9.68 0.57 8.34
N ALA A 4 -9.08 -0.02 7.34
CA ALA A 4 -7.66 0.17 7.13
C ALA A 4 -7.45 1.62 6.73
N ILE A 5 -6.81 2.36 7.62
CA ILE A 5 -6.50 3.76 7.33
C ILE A 5 -5.07 3.81 6.85
N LEU A 6 -4.90 4.13 5.57
CA LEU A 6 -3.59 4.29 5.00
C LEU A 6 -3.15 5.72 5.18
N LYS A 7 -1.96 5.90 5.69
CA LYS A 7 -1.38 7.23 5.83
C LYS A 7 0.14 7.10 5.68
N ALA A 8 0.81 8.22 5.54
CA ALA A 8 2.27 8.21 5.45
C ALA A 8 2.85 7.52 6.68
N GLY A 9 3.77 6.58 6.44
CA GLY A 9 4.40 5.81 7.49
C GLY A 9 3.76 4.46 7.75
N THR A 10 2.62 4.15 7.14
CA THR A 10 1.96 2.85 7.34
C THR A 10 2.74 1.74 6.65
N PRO A 11 3.14 0.69 7.38
CA PRO A 11 3.79 -0.45 6.74
C PRO A 11 2.78 -1.30 5.98
N VAL A 12 3.19 -1.83 4.85
CA VAL A 12 2.35 -2.68 4.01
C VAL A 12 3.16 -3.87 3.54
N GLU A 13 2.47 -4.90 3.08
CA GLU A 13 3.12 -6.09 2.52
C GLU A 13 2.35 -6.52 1.28
N PHE A 14 3.10 -6.76 0.21
CA PHE A 14 2.53 -7.32 -1.02
C PHE A 14 2.57 -8.84 -0.89
N THR A 15 1.42 -9.43 -0.66
CA THR A 15 1.38 -10.85 -0.27
C THR A 15 1.78 -11.80 -1.40
N LEU A 16 1.60 -11.39 -2.65
CA LEU A 16 1.97 -12.24 -3.79
C LEU A 16 3.47 -12.40 -3.93
N THR A 17 4.24 -11.41 -3.53
CA THR A 17 5.70 -11.45 -3.65
C THR A 17 6.39 -11.54 -2.30
N GLY A 18 5.66 -11.27 -1.21
CA GLY A 18 6.25 -11.22 0.12
C GLY A 18 7.11 -9.99 0.36
N ILE A 19 7.03 -9.00 -0.51
CA ILE A 19 7.85 -7.79 -0.38
C ILE A 19 7.13 -6.81 0.54
N ALA A 20 7.85 -6.34 1.55
CA ALA A 20 7.33 -5.33 2.46
C ALA A 20 7.62 -3.94 1.92
N GLY A 21 6.78 -2.98 2.29
CA GLY A 21 6.96 -1.60 1.90
C GLY A 21 6.37 -0.66 2.94
N THR A 22 6.48 0.62 2.66
CA THR A 22 5.94 1.66 3.54
C THR A 22 5.26 2.72 2.69
N VAL A 23 4.07 3.13 3.11
CA VAL A 23 3.39 4.23 2.47
C VAL A 23 4.16 5.51 2.76
N LYS A 24 4.60 6.20 1.72
CA LYS A 24 5.36 7.45 1.87
C LYS A 24 4.47 8.67 1.79
N ALA A 25 3.46 8.61 0.94
CA ALA A 25 2.55 9.73 0.77
C ALA A 25 1.25 9.25 0.15
N ILE A 26 0.18 9.98 0.38
CA ILE A 26 -1.09 9.74 -0.27
C ILE A 26 -1.49 11.06 -0.91
N LYS A 27 -1.65 11.05 -2.23
CA LYS A 27 -2.04 12.23 -2.98
C LYS A 27 -3.34 11.94 -3.70
N ASN A 28 -4.32 12.77 -3.49
CA ASN A 28 -5.62 12.67 -4.14
C ASN A 28 -6.06 11.22 -4.35
N ASP A 29 -5.74 10.65 -5.51
CA ASP A 29 -6.15 9.30 -5.85
C ASP A 29 -4.98 8.36 -6.07
N HIS A 30 -3.78 8.71 -5.60
CA HIS A 30 -2.59 7.86 -5.73
C HIS A 30 -1.93 7.66 -4.38
N VAL A 31 -1.35 6.47 -4.20
CA VAL A 31 -0.61 6.13 -2.99
C VAL A 31 0.84 5.85 -3.38
N LEU A 32 1.76 6.57 -2.76
CA LEU A 32 3.18 6.38 -3.01
C LEU A 32 3.71 5.38 -1.99
N ILE A 33 4.21 4.25 -2.48
CA ILE A 33 4.74 3.19 -1.61
C ILE A 33 6.17 2.91 -2.02
N GLU A 34 7.07 2.93 -1.05
CA GLU A 34 8.45 2.53 -1.27
C GLU A 34 8.67 1.18 -0.62
N ASN A 35 9.18 0.20 -1.38
CA ASN A 35 9.40 -1.13 -0.84
C ASN A 35 10.79 -1.24 -0.20
N GLU A 36 11.05 -2.39 0.41
CA GLU A 36 12.28 -2.61 1.14
C GLU A 36 13.52 -2.61 0.24
N LYS A 37 13.33 -2.73 -1.06
CA LYS A 37 14.41 -2.68 -2.02
C LYS A 37 14.71 -1.28 -2.51
N GLY A 38 13.98 -0.28 -2.01
CA GLY A 38 14.16 1.09 -2.43
C GLY A 38 13.39 1.45 -3.70
N GLU A 39 12.58 0.55 -4.21
CA GLU A 39 11.76 0.83 -5.38
C GLU A 39 10.47 1.49 -4.96
N THR A 40 9.95 2.35 -5.81
CA THR A 40 8.74 3.10 -5.53
C THR A 40 7.64 2.71 -6.50
N VAL A 41 6.44 2.50 -5.98
CA VAL A 41 5.26 2.25 -6.81
C VAL A 41 4.20 3.27 -6.45
N THR A 42 3.35 3.62 -7.42
CA THR A 42 2.31 4.62 -7.23
C THR A 42 0.97 4.11 -7.73
N PRO A 43 0.42 3.07 -7.09
CA PRO A 43 -0.89 2.58 -7.49
C PRO A 43 -1.97 3.62 -7.18
N SER A 44 -3.08 3.55 -7.89
CA SER A 44 -4.21 4.41 -7.59
C SER A 44 -4.83 3.98 -6.27
N LEU A 45 -5.50 4.92 -5.61
CA LEU A 45 -6.17 4.61 -4.35
C LEU A 45 -7.22 3.52 -4.56
N ALA A 46 -7.93 3.55 -5.68
CA ALA A 46 -8.92 2.52 -5.97
C ALA A 46 -8.26 1.14 -6.07
N ASP A 47 -7.10 1.05 -6.73
CA ASP A 47 -6.38 -0.21 -6.82
C ASP A 47 -5.92 -0.70 -5.47
N VAL A 48 -5.42 0.21 -4.63
CA VAL A 48 -4.98 -0.15 -3.28
C VAL A 48 -6.14 -0.72 -2.47
N LEU A 49 -7.31 -0.09 -2.56
CA LEU A 49 -8.48 -0.58 -1.84
C LEU A 49 -8.90 -1.98 -2.32
N VAL A 50 -8.83 -2.21 -3.62
CA VAL A 50 -9.12 -3.54 -4.17
C VAL A 50 -8.12 -4.56 -3.66
N MET A 51 -6.84 -4.21 -3.64
CA MET A 51 -5.79 -5.11 -3.16
C MET A 51 -5.96 -5.42 -1.67
N LEU A 52 -6.35 -4.44 -0.87
CA LEU A 52 -6.62 -4.68 0.55
C LEU A 52 -7.80 -5.62 0.74
N LYS A 53 -8.84 -5.46 -0.06
CA LYS A 53 -10.01 -6.31 0.01
C LYS A 53 -9.71 -7.75 -0.39
N SER A 54 -8.92 -7.92 -1.42
CA SER A 54 -8.60 -9.25 -1.93
C SER A 54 -7.50 -9.94 -1.14
N GLY A 55 -6.81 -9.22 -0.25
CA GLY A 55 -5.70 -9.78 0.50
C GLY A 55 -4.38 -9.74 -0.24
N THR A 56 -4.33 -9.13 -1.40
CA THR A 56 -3.09 -8.98 -2.17
C THR A 56 -2.14 -8.01 -1.49
N LEU A 57 -2.68 -7.05 -0.75
CA LEU A 57 -1.91 -6.08 0.02
C LEU A 57 -2.41 -6.11 1.46
N LYS A 58 -1.48 -6.20 2.40
CA LYS A 58 -1.80 -6.13 3.83
C LYS A 58 -1.19 -4.88 4.44
N ALA A 59 -1.93 -4.24 5.29
CA ALA A 59 -1.47 -3.07 6.02
C ALA A 59 -1.29 -3.35 7.49
#